data_6fc6ba468dab98ecca4a4c531cc34966
#
_entry.id   6fc6ba468dab98ecca4a4c531cc34966
#
_cell.length_a   1.000
_cell.length_b   1.000
_cell.length_c   1.000
_cell.angle_alpha   90.00
_cell.angle_beta   90.00
_cell.angle_gamma   90.00
#
_symmetry.space_group_name_H-M   'P 1'
#
loop_
_entity.id
_entity.type
_entity.pdbx_description
1 polymer ?
#
loop_
_entity_poly.entity_id
_entity_poly.type
_entity_poly.pdbx_seq_one_letter_code
_entity_poly.pdbx_strand_id
1 'polypeptide(L)'
;GKVRHIGVSNETPYGVCRFVQEHERDASLPRICSIQNSYSLLVRSDFESGLTETCAQTDVGLLAYSPLAGGILSGKYSGSKAPAGARLNLFPGFMDRYSQSLAKEAVVEYERVAAAYDVTPAQLALKWCYSRPHVASTIIGATSMDQLRENIDAFFLDDLPEGCLDAVADVYSRYRDPSKTS
;
A
#
# COMPACT_ATOMS: atom_id res chain seq x y z
N GLY A 1 16.01 -2.68 -27.66
CA GLY A 1 16.95 -1.90 -26.87
C GLY A 1 16.36 -0.66 -26.18
N LYS A 2 15.05 -0.35 -26.35
CA LYS A 2 14.41 0.83 -25.70
C LYS A 2 13.84 0.52 -24.32
N VAL A 3 13.51 -0.74 -24.03
CA VAL A 3 12.96 -1.21 -22.75
C VAL A 3 13.85 -2.34 -22.24
N ARG A 4 14.26 -2.28 -20.96
CA ARG A 4 15.09 -3.31 -20.33
C ARG A 4 14.26 -4.26 -19.47
N HIS A 5 13.26 -3.73 -18.77
CA HIS A 5 12.43 -4.48 -17.82
C HIS A 5 10.96 -4.16 -18.07
N ILE A 6 10.10 -5.13 -17.87
CA ILE A 6 8.65 -4.98 -17.96
C ILE A 6 7.99 -5.48 -16.69
N GLY A 7 6.82 -4.97 -16.40
CA GLY A 7 5.96 -5.39 -15.30
C GLY A 7 4.51 -5.41 -15.72
N VAL A 8 3.67 -5.98 -14.86
CA VAL A 8 2.22 -6.00 -15.01
C VAL A 8 1.56 -5.16 -13.92
N SER A 9 0.28 -4.89 -14.03
CA SER A 9 -0.46 -4.12 -13.02
C SER A 9 -1.85 -4.72 -12.82
N ASN A 10 -2.23 -4.87 -11.54
CA ASN A 10 -3.54 -5.41 -11.12
C ASN A 10 -3.86 -6.78 -11.75
N GLU A 11 -2.81 -7.57 -11.99
CA GLU A 11 -2.95 -8.89 -12.60
C GLU A 11 -3.32 -9.93 -11.54
N THR A 12 -3.91 -11.02 -11.97
CA THR A 12 -4.27 -12.16 -11.12
C THR A 12 -3.07 -13.08 -10.86
N PRO A 13 -3.10 -13.93 -9.81
CA PRO A 13 -2.07 -14.97 -9.62
C PRO A 13 -1.87 -15.84 -10.86
N TYR A 14 -2.98 -16.24 -11.49
CA TYR A 14 -2.92 -17.03 -12.74
C TYR A 14 -2.26 -16.26 -13.88
N GLY A 15 -2.59 -14.99 -14.06
CA GLY A 15 -1.99 -14.16 -15.11
C GLY A 15 -0.49 -13.98 -14.91
N VAL A 16 -0.03 -13.72 -13.67
CA VAL A 16 1.41 -13.66 -13.37
C VAL A 16 2.12 -14.96 -13.73
N CYS A 17 1.58 -16.11 -13.31
CA CYS A 17 2.13 -17.41 -13.67
C CYS A 17 2.20 -17.61 -15.18
N ARG A 18 1.15 -17.19 -15.91
CA ARG A 18 1.12 -17.32 -17.38
C ARG A 18 2.19 -16.47 -18.05
N PHE A 19 2.38 -15.23 -17.63
CA PHE A 19 3.46 -14.39 -18.17
C PHE A 19 4.85 -14.98 -17.96
N VAL A 20 5.11 -15.55 -16.77
CA VAL A 20 6.38 -16.19 -16.47
C VAL A 20 6.56 -17.47 -17.32
N GLN A 21 5.54 -18.31 -17.42
CA GLN A 21 5.56 -19.53 -18.22
C GLN A 21 5.79 -19.26 -19.72
N GLU A 22 5.22 -18.21 -20.28
CA GLU A 22 5.46 -17.87 -21.69
C GLU A 22 6.93 -17.49 -21.93
N HIS A 23 7.56 -16.75 -21.02
CA HIS A 23 9.00 -16.50 -21.07
C HIS A 23 9.84 -17.80 -20.94
N GLU A 24 9.43 -18.71 -20.05
CA GLU A 24 10.13 -20.01 -19.88
C GLU A 24 10.03 -20.89 -21.14
N ARG A 25 8.93 -20.79 -21.89
CA ARG A 25 8.76 -21.50 -23.18
C ARG A 25 9.53 -20.86 -24.32
N ASP A 26 9.62 -19.55 -24.31
CA ASP A 26 10.29 -18.76 -25.35
C ASP A 26 11.08 -17.61 -24.71
N ALA A 27 12.36 -17.82 -24.51
CA ALA A 27 13.27 -16.84 -23.91
C ALA A 27 13.48 -15.57 -24.77
N SER A 28 12.95 -15.52 -25.99
CA SER A 28 12.91 -14.30 -26.79
C SER A 28 11.85 -13.29 -26.29
N LEU A 29 10.84 -13.78 -25.56
CA LEU A 29 9.85 -12.94 -24.88
C LEU A 29 10.45 -12.32 -23.61
N PRO A 30 10.14 -11.05 -23.30
CA PRO A 30 10.65 -10.43 -22.08
C PRO A 30 10.00 -11.04 -20.85
N ARG A 31 10.81 -11.29 -19.79
CA ARG A 31 10.32 -11.74 -18.50
C ARG A 31 9.76 -10.55 -17.71
N ILE A 32 8.59 -10.71 -17.11
CA ILE A 32 8.09 -9.73 -16.14
C ILE A 32 8.92 -9.80 -14.85
N CYS A 33 9.27 -8.65 -14.28
CA CYS A 33 10.04 -8.58 -13.04
C CYS A 33 9.25 -7.92 -11.89
N SER A 34 8.10 -7.32 -12.18
CA SER A 34 7.29 -6.65 -11.17
C SER A 34 5.80 -6.72 -11.47
N ILE A 35 5.01 -6.63 -10.40
CA ILE A 35 3.58 -6.37 -10.43
C ILE A 35 3.28 -5.10 -9.66
N GLN A 36 2.46 -4.20 -10.22
CA GLN A 36 2.05 -2.99 -9.55
C GLN A 36 0.59 -3.12 -9.09
N ASN A 37 0.39 -3.18 -7.75
CA ASN A 37 -0.92 -3.31 -7.15
C ASN A 37 -1.14 -2.30 -6.03
N SER A 38 -2.43 -1.99 -5.72
CA SER A 38 -2.79 -1.28 -4.52
C SER A 38 -2.39 -2.09 -3.30
N TYR A 39 -1.64 -1.47 -2.39
CA TYR A 39 -1.25 -2.12 -1.15
C TYR A 39 -1.06 -1.09 -0.03
N SER A 40 -1.80 -1.25 1.05
CA SER A 40 -1.80 -0.36 2.21
C SER A 40 -2.45 -1.05 3.41
N LEU A 41 -2.44 -0.42 4.58
CA LEU A 41 -3.15 -0.90 5.76
C LEU A 41 -4.66 -1.14 5.55
N LEU A 42 -5.28 -0.48 4.57
CA LEU A 42 -6.71 -0.61 4.24
C LEU A 42 -6.99 -1.55 3.05
N VAL A 43 -5.97 -1.97 2.31
CA VAL A 43 -6.09 -2.83 1.13
C VAL A 43 -4.96 -3.84 1.15
N ARG A 44 -5.23 -5.04 1.65
CA ARG A 44 -4.24 -6.11 1.83
C ARG A 44 -4.59 -7.38 1.08
N SER A 45 -5.84 -7.83 1.19
CA SER A 45 -6.22 -9.16 0.67
C SER A 45 -6.09 -9.28 -0.84
N ASP A 46 -6.21 -8.20 -1.61
CA ASP A 46 -6.01 -8.21 -3.05
C ASP A 46 -4.64 -8.77 -3.46
N PHE A 47 -3.65 -8.54 -2.62
CA PHE A 47 -2.31 -9.07 -2.84
C PHE A 47 -2.01 -10.29 -1.95
N GLU A 48 -2.38 -10.24 -0.68
CA GLU A 48 -2.01 -11.28 0.30
C GLU A 48 -2.74 -12.62 0.09
N SER A 49 -3.90 -12.64 -0.59
CA SER A 49 -4.70 -13.86 -0.78
C SER A 49 -4.20 -14.83 -1.87
N GLY A 50 -3.05 -14.55 -2.51
CA GLY A 50 -2.51 -15.46 -3.52
C GLY A 50 -1.34 -14.87 -4.29
N LEU A 51 -1.33 -13.56 -4.54
CA LEU A 51 -0.23 -12.91 -5.25
C LEU A 51 1.07 -12.94 -4.44
N THR A 52 1.02 -12.90 -3.11
CA THR A 52 2.23 -13.02 -2.27
C THR A 52 2.97 -14.31 -2.54
N GLU A 53 2.26 -15.45 -2.53
CA GLU A 53 2.84 -16.76 -2.84
C GLU A 53 3.33 -16.81 -4.30
N THR A 54 2.46 -16.41 -5.23
CA THR A 54 2.81 -16.39 -6.67
C THR A 54 4.07 -15.59 -6.93
N CYS A 55 4.17 -14.38 -6.38
CA CYS A 55 5.31 -13.50 -6.57
C CYS A 55 6.58 -14.08 -5.94
N ALA A 56 6.49 -14.70 -4.76
CA ALA A 56 7.61 -15.37 -4.13
C ALA A 56 8.13 -16.55 -4.96
N GLN A 57 7.24 -17.34 -5.55
CA GLN A 57 7.61 -18.49 -6.38
C GLN A 57 8.13 -18.10 -7.77
N THR A 58 7.72 -16.94 -8.27
CA THR A 58 8.08 -16.49 -9.62
C THR A 58 9.14 -15.38 -9.63
N ASP A 59 9.67 -14.98 -8.49
CA ASP A 59 10.63 -13.86 -8.36
C ASP A 59 10.11 -12.57 -9.02
N VAL A 60 8.84 -12.25 -8.79
CA VAL A 60 8.17 -11.02 -9.25
C VAL A 60 7.93 -10.11 -8.05
N GLY A 61 8.53 -8.92 -8.04
CA GLY A 61 8.43 -7.98 -6.92
C GLY A 61 7.16 -7.12 -6.97
N LEU A 62 6.58 -6.83 -5.80
CA LEU A 62 5.47 -5.87 -5.71
C LEU A 62 5.97 -4.42 -5.76
N LEU A 63 5.39 -3.64 -6.66
CA LEU A 63 5.41 -2.17 -6.64
C LEU A 63 4.11 -1.68 -6.01
N ALA A 64 4.15 -1.37 -4.71
CA ALA A 64 2.97 -0.99 -3.95
C ALA A 64 2.53 0.44 -4.28
N TYR A 65 1.35 0.63 -4.88
CA TYR A 65 0.79 1.96 -5.07
C TYR A 65 -0.27 2.30 -4.03
N SER A 66 -0.47 3.61 -3.81
CA SER A 66 -1.39 4.16 -2.81
C SER A 66 -1.15 3.70 -1.37
N PRO A 67 0.10 3.68 -0.87
CA PRO A 67 0.41 3.21 0.49
C PRO A 67 -0.30 4.04 1.56
N LEU A 68 -0.62 5.30 1.28
CA LEU A 68 -1.39 6.21 2.16
C LEU A 68 -2.89 6.24 1.82
N ALA A 69 -3.41 5.32 1.00
CA ALA A 69 -4.83 5.26 0.62
C ALA A 69 -5.39 6.62 0.16
N GLY A 70 -4.70 7.29 -0.78
CA GLY A 70 -5.08 8.62 -1.25
C GLY A 70 -4.85 9.75 -0.23
N GLY A 71 -4.12 9.47 0.84
CA GLY A 71 -3.81 10.38 1.94
C GLY A 71 -4.70 10.20 3.16
N ILE A 72 -5.63 9.26 3.16
CA ILE A 72 -6.52 8.99 4.30
C ILE A 72 -5.70 8.48 5.49
N LEU A 73 -4.70 7.65 5.25
CA LEU A 73 -3.79 7.14 6.28
C LEU A 73 -2.72 8.15 6.73
N SER A 74 -2.78 9.41 6.27
CA SER A 74 -1.81 10.43 6.70
C SER A 74 -2.21 11.21 7.95
N GLY A 75 -3.40 10.95 8.51
CA GLY A 75 -3.93 11.70 9.66
C GLY A 75 -4.54 13.06 9.31
N LYS A 76 -4.35 13.58 8.08
CA LYS A 76 -4.83 14.93 7.71
C LYS A 76 -6.35 15.08 7.62
N TYR A 77 -7.09 13.98 7.65
CA TYR A 77 -8.55 13.96 7.60
C TYR A 77 -9.21 13.69 8.96
N SER A 78 -8.43 13.48 10.02
CA SER A 78 -8.91 13.12 11.36
C SER A 78 -9.48 14.28 12.16
N GLY A 79 -9.22 15.51 11.73
CA GLY A 79 -9.76 16.71 12.35
C GLY A 79 -11.13 17.10 11.79
N SER A 80 -11.77 18.11 12.44
CA SER A 80 -13.07 18.65 12.02
C SER A 80 -13.06 19.31 10.63
N LYS A 81 -11.89 19.63 10.08
CA LYS A 81 -11.72 20.20 8.72
C LYS A 81 -10.44 19.67 8.09
N ALA A 82 -10.60 18.87 7.04
CA ALA A 82 -9.47 18.57 6.17
C ALA A 82 -8.91 19.85 5.52
N PRO A 83 -7.60 19.95 5.26
CA PRO A 83 -7.02 21.10 4.56
C PRO A 83 -7.74 21.38 3.24
N ALA A 84 -7.97 22.64 2.90
CA ALA A 84 -8.71 23.04 1.70
C ALA A 84 -8.10 22.46 0.41
N GLY A 85 -6.77 22.32 0.34
CA GLY A 85 -6.05 21.69 -0.76
C GLY A 85 -5.96 20.16 -0.68
N ALA A 86 -6.64 19.51 0.26
CA ALA A 86 -6.60 18.06 0.36
C ALA A 86 -7.36 17.41 -0.81
N ARG A 87 -6.80 16.31 -1.35
CA ARG A 87 -7.28 15.66 -2.57
C ARG A 87 -8.76 15.29 -2.54
N LEU A 88 -9.30 14.84 -1.41
CA LEU A 88 -10.72 14.50 -1.28
C LEU A 88 -11.62 15.73 -1.39
N ASN A 89 -11.14 16.91 -0.96
CA ASN A 89 -11.88 18.16 -1.09
C ASN A 89 -11.84 18.71 -2.52
N LEU A 90 -10.71 18.50 -3.22
CA LEU A 90 -10.54 18.98 -4.60
C LEU A 90 -11.25 18.11 -5.63
N PHE A 91 -11.40 16.81 -5.35
CA PHE A 91 -11.99 15.83 -6.25
C PHE A 91 -13.09 15.03 -5.55
N PRO A 92 -14.30 15.58 -5.42
CA PRO A 92 -15.45 14.86 -4.87
C PRO A 92 -15.72 13.56 -5.62
N GLY A 93 -15.95 12.46 -4.91
CA GLY A 93 -16.11 11.13 -5.50
C GLY A 93 -14.80 10.36 -5.68
N PHE A 94 -13.65 11.02 -5.60
CA PHE A 94 -12.36 10.35 -5.68
C PHE A 94 -12.08 9.57 -4.38
N MET A 95 -11.87 8.26 -4.51
CA MET A 95 -11.62 7.37 -3.38
C MET A 95 -12.78 7.22 -2.38
N ASP A 96 -14.03 7.38 -2.83
CA ASP A 96 -15.25 7.23 -2.00
C ASP A 96 -15.31 5.91 -1.25
N ARG A 97 -14.68 4.86 -1.79
CA ARG A 97 -14.52 3.55 -1.11
C ARG A 97 -13.95 3.65 0.31
N TYR A 98 -13.18 4.69 0.61
CA TYR A 98 -12.63 4.90 1.95
C TYR A 98 -13.50 5.78 2.83
N SER A 99 -14.49 6.48 2.27
CA SER A 99 -15.36 7.39 3.01
C SER A 99 -16.71 6.77 3.41
N GLN A 100 -17.16 5.76 2.67
CA GLN A 100 -18.50 5.15 2.83
C GLN A 100 -18.49 3.81 3.59
N SER A 101 -17.29 3.28 3.89
CA SER A 101 -17.12 1.96 4.50
C SER A 101 -16.60 2.06 5.93
N LEU A 102 -16.41 0.91 6.57
CA LEU A 102 -15.71 0.78 7.86
C LEU A 102 -14.25 1.29 7.82
N ALA A 103 -13.79 1.79 6.66
CA ALA A 103 -12.44 2.34 6.53
C ALA A 103 -12.19 3.53 7.46
N LYS A 104 -13.19 4.37 7.74
CA LYS A 104 -13.05 5.48 8.69
C LYS A 104 -12.76 4.97 10.11
N GLU A 105 -13.46 3.92 10.53
CA GLU A 105 -13.24 3.32 11.84
C GLU A 105 -11.85 2.68 11.93
N ALA A 106 -11.44 1.95 10.89
CA ALA A 106 -10.11 1.37 10.80
C ALA A 106 -9.00 2.45 10.85
N VAL A 107 -9.19 3.58 10.16
CA VAL A 107 -8.24 4.70 10.17
C VAL A 107 -8.06 5.23 11.59
N VAL A 108 -9.16 5.46 12.34
CA VAL A 108 -9.09 5.93 13.73
C VAL A 108 -8.30 4.95 14.60
N GLU A 109 -8.49 3.66 14.41
CA GLU A 109 -7.72 2.64 15.17
C GLU A 109 -6.23 2.65 14.78
N TYR A 110 -5.89 2.77 13.49
CA TYR A 110 -4.49 2.92 13.06
C TYR A 110 -3.84 4.20 13.59
N GLU A 111 -4.59 5.29 13.70
CA GLU A 111 -4.10 6.54 14.33
C GLU A 111 -3.81 6.35 15.82
N ARG A 112 -4.64 5.58 16.54
CA ARG A 112 -4.38 5.21 17.94
C ARG A 112 -3.11 4.35 18.06
N VAL A 113 -2.92 3.39 17.16
CA VAL A 113 -1.69 2.61 17.13
C VAL A 113 -0.48 3.52 16.88
N ALA A 114 -0.55 4.42 15.88
CA ALA A 114 0.53 5.35 15.60
C ALA A 114 0.90 6.20 16.83
N ALA A 115 -0.11 6.76 17.51
CA ALA A 115 0.09 7.55 18.72
C ALA A 115 0.70 6.75 19.88
N ALA A 116 0.32 5.47 20.03
CA ALA A 116 0.85 4.60 21.08
C ALA A 116 2.34 4.25 20.91
N TYR A 117 2.85 4.36 19.68
CA TYR A 117 4.24 4.06 19.32
C TYR A 117 5.03 5.29 18.86
N ASP A 118 4.53 6.49 19.17
CA ASP A 118 5.20 7.78 18.91
C ASP A 118 5.64 7.99 17.45
N VAL A 119 4.78 7.55 16.52
CA VAL A 119 4.95 7.80 15.09
C VAL A 119 3.73 8.51 14.51
N THR A 120 3.91 9.24 13.40
CA THR A 120 2.76 9.79 12.69
C THR A 120 1.96 8.68 11.97
N PRO A 121 0.65 8.86 11.70
CA PRO A 121 -0.12 7.90 10.90
C PRO A 121 0.50 7.63 9.53
N ALA A 122 1.07 8.66 8.88
CA ALA A 122 1.78 8.51 7.61
C ALA A 122 3.03 7.63 7.76
N GLN A 123 3.83 7.87 8.81
CA GLN A 123 5.02 7.07 9.10
C GLN A 123 4.65 5.61 9.39
N LEU A 124 3.62 5.37 10.20
CA LEU A 124 3.13 4.01 10.48
C LEU A 124 2.78 3.29 9.18
N ALA A 125 1.94 3.91 8.34
CA ALA A 125 1.46 3.30 7.10
C ALA A 125 2.59 3.03 6.09
N LEU A 126 3.51 3.98 5.94
CA LEU A 126 4.64 3.85 5.02
C LEU A 126 5.66 2.83 5.55
N LYS A 127 6.08 2.94 6.82
CA LYS A 127 7.06 2.01 7.40
C LYS A 127 6.54 0.58 7.42
N TRP A 128 5.25 0.39 7.72
CA TRP A 128 4.61 -0.91 7.61
C TRP A 128 4.68 -1.46 6.17
N CYS A 129 4.41 -0.63 5.17
CA CYS A 129 4.49 -1.05 3.76
C CYS A 129 5.93 -1.40 3.37
N TYR A 130 6.91 -0.59 3.75
CA TYR A 130 8.33 -0.81 3.48
C TYR A 130 8.87 -2.10 4.12
N SER A 131 8.35 -2.50 5.28
CA SER A 131 8.80 -3.69 6.01
C SER A 131 8.27 -5.02 5.45
N ARG A 132 7.41 -4.99 4.42
CA ARG A 132 6.84 -6.22 3.86
C ARG A 132 7.83 -6.89 2.90
N PRO A 133 8.17 -8.19 3.09
CA PRO A 133 9.21 -8.87 2.32
C PRO A 133 8.91 -8.99 0.83
N HIS A 134 7.63 -8.92 0.44
CA HIS A 134 7.19 -8.98 -0.94
C HIS A 134 7.16 -7.61 -1.65
N VAL A 135 7.35 -6.51 -0.92
CA VAL A 135 7.36 -5.16 -1.49
C VAL A 135 8.76 -4.83 -1.97
N ALA A 136 8.95 -4.82 -3.28
CA ALA A 136 10.21 -4.43 -3.90
C ALA A 136 10.38 -2.89 -3.92
N SER A 137 9.29 -2.16 -4.06
CA SER A 137 9.29 -0.70 -4.00
C SER A 137 7.90 -0.16 -3.68
N THR A 138 7.85 0.98 -3.01
CA THR A 138 6.60 1.68 -2.67
C THR A 138 6.49 2.96 -3.49
N ILE A 139 5.36 3.11 -4.20
CA ILE A 139 5.10 4.27 -5.04
C ILE A 139 4.44 5.35 -4.18
N ILE A 140 5.22 6.34 -3.81
CA ILE A 140 4.78 7.48 -3.03
C ILE A 140 4.30 8.62 -3.93
N GLY A 141 3.42 9.47 -3.40
CA GLY A 141 2.97 10.71 -4.03
C GLY A 141 3.08 11.87 -3.05
N ALA A 142 3.52 13.03 -3.53
CA ALA A 142 3.60 14.25 -2.75
C ALA A 142 3.19 15.46 -3.61
N THR A 143 2.53 16.44 -3.00
CA THR A 143 2.16 17.72 -3.63
C THR A 143 2.93 18.90 -3.02
N SER A 144 3.77 18.65 -2.01
CA SER A 144 4.70 19.61 -1.41
C SER A 144 6.03 18.95 -1.07
N MET A 145 7.06 19.75 -0.90
CA MET A 145 8.39 19.26 -0.48
C MET A 145 8.37 18.68 0.93
N ASP A 146 7.52 19.20 1.82
CA ASP A 146 7.40 18.66 3.18
C ASP A 146 6.80 17.25 3.17
N GLN A 147 5.74 17.01 2.38
CA GLN A 147 5.18 15.67 2.19
C GLN A 147 6.20 14.70 1.56
N LEU A 148 6.97 15.17 0.57
CA LEU A 148 8.00 14.33 -0.04
C LEU A 148 9.07 13.95 0.97
N ARG A 149 9.51 14.91 1.79
CA ARG A 149 10.50 14.67 2.84
C ARG A 149 9.96 13.70 3.89
N GLU A 150 8.75 13.92 4.41
CA GLU A 150 8.10 13.01 5.36
C GLU A 150 8.01 11.57 4.81
N ASN A 151 7.61 11.42 3.55
CA ASN A 151 7.52 10.09 2.91
C ASN A 151 8.88 9.40 2.80
N ILE A 152 9.94 10.16 2.48
CA ILE A 152 11.30 9.62 2.38
C ILE A 152 11.85 9.32 3.78
N ASP A 153 11.67 10.21 4.73
CA ASP A 153 12.16 10.06 6.11
C ASP A 153 11.53 8.82 6.77
N ALA A 154 10.28 8.49 6.46
CA ALA A 154 9.62 7.29 6.95
C ALA A 154 10.36 5.99 6.55
N PHE A 155 11.10 5.97 5.45
CA PHE A 155 11.92 4.82 5.06
C PHE A 155 13.11 4.62 6.00
N PHE A 156 13.71 5.72 6.47
CA PHE A 156 14.90 5.70 7.32
C PHE A 156 14.61 5.57 8.82
N LEU A 157 13.33 5.54 9.21
CA LEU A 157 12.96 5.23 10.60
C LEU A 157 13.44 3.82 10.98
N ASP A 158 13.68 3.63 12.26
CA ASP A 158 13.89 2.29 12.82
C ASP A 158 12.70 1.39 12.52
N ASP A 159 12.92 0.09 12.52
CA ASP A 159 11.84 -0.87 12.27
C ASP A 159 10.76 -0.75 13.35
N LEU A 160 9.51 -0.88 12.90
CA LEU A 160 8.37 -0.87 13.83
C LEU A 160 8.54 -2.01 14.84
N PRO A 161 8.41 -1.75 16.14
CA PRO A 161 8.49 -2.79 17.16
C PRO A 161 7.46 -3.91 16.90
N GLU A 162 7.77 -5.14 17.32
CA GLU A 162 6.87 -6.29 17.15
C GLU A 162 5.48 -6.02 17.72
N GLY A 163 5.37 -5.43 18.92
CA GLY A 163 4.08 -5.04 19.50
C GLY A 163 3.31 -4.01 18.67
N CYS A 164 3.99 -3.15 17.89
CA CYS A 164 3.32 -2.26 16.93
C CYS A 164 2.75 -3.04 15.75
N LEU A 165 3.52 -4.00 15.23
CA LEU A 165 3.06 -4.87 14.14
C LEU A 165 1.89 -5.75 14.57
N ASP A 166 1.91 -6.25 15.80
CA ASP A 166 0.79 -7.00 16.40
C ASP A 166 -0.46 -6.13 16.54
N ALA A 167 -0.32 -4.89 17.03
CA ALA A 167 -1.44 -3.95 17.11
C ALA A 167 -2.02 -3.63 15.73
N VAL A 168 -1.17 -3.46 14.71
CA VAL A 168 -1.60 -3.30 13.31
C VAL A 168 -2.35 -4.55 12.82
N ALA A 169 -1.87 -5.75 13.16
CA ALA A 169 -2.53 -7.00 12.78
C ALA A 169 -3.89 -7.16 13.47
N ASP A 170 -4.01 -6.74 14.73
CA ASP A 170 -5.28 -6.75 15.49
C ASP A 170 -6.31 -5.79 14.86
N VAL A 171 -5.90 -4.60 14.43
CA VAL A 171 -6.79 -3.69 13.69
C VAL A 171 -7.24 -4.35 12.40
N TYR A 172 -6.33 -4.94 11.63
CA TYR A 172 -6.68 -5.61 10.37
C TYR A 172 -7.62 -6.81 10.60
N SER A 173 -7.46 -7.56 11.68
CA SER A 173 -8.34 -8.70 11.98
C SER A 173 -9.79 -8.28 12.20
N ARG A 174 -10.01 -7.10 12.81
CA ARG A 174 -11.33 -6.50 13.06
C ARG A 174 -11.91 -5.81 11.82
N TYR A 175 -11.07 -5.19 11.02
CA TYR A 175 -11.44 -4.39 9.84
C TYR A 175 -10.75 -4.93 8.58
N ARG A 176 -11.06 -6.17 8.22
CA ARG A 176 -10.45 -6.81 7.04
C ARG A 176 -10.95 -6.15 5.75
N ASP A 177 -10.03 -5.57 4.96
CA ASP A 177 -10.31 -4.85 3.72
C ASP A 177 -11.50 -3.88 3.79
N PRO A 178 -11.47 -2.93 4.74
CA PRO A 178 -12.64 -2.11 5.07
C PRO A 178 -13.07 -1.19 3.92
N SER A 179 -12.22 -1.04 2.90
CA SER A 179 -12.56 -0.30 1.67
C SER A 179 -13.45 -1.06 0.70
N LYS A 180 -13.71 -2.36 0.95
CA LYS A 180 -14.56 -3.23 0.13
C LYS A 180 -15.92 -3.49 0.75
N THR A 181 -16.08 -3.22 2.02
CA THR A 181 -17.36 -3.39 2.72
C THR A 181 -18.22 -2.15 2.53
N SER A 182 -19.35 -2.33 1.87
CA SER A 182 -20.44 -1.35 1.77
C SER A 182 -21.37 -1.44 2.97
#